data_7e1cf71c6a060fd9d619b44dd07a60b9
#
_entry.id   7e1cf71c6a060fd9d619b44dd07a60b9
#
_cell.length_a   1.000
_cell.length_b   1.000
_cell.length_c   1.000
_cell.angle_alpha   90.00
_cell.angle_beta   90.00
_cell.angle_gamma   90.00
#
_symmetry.space_group_name_H-M   'P 1'
#
loop_
_entity.id
_entity.type
_entity.pdbx_description
1 polymer ?
#
loop_
_entity_poly.entity_id
_entity_poly.type
_entity_poly.pdbx_seq_one_letter_code
_entity_poly.pdbx_strand_id
1 'polypeptide(L)'
;ALFAIDKTEKKLRPIAIQCGQDPKKYPIFTPKSSEWAWKMAKAVINSADGNHHELVTHLARTHLFLEPIVVATYRQLSNRHPLYRLIVPHFQGTIFINYLAKAKLIAPGGGVDYLLSGTIASDAGVAVESVLDLKFNDSFFPVSLRKRNVENSAVLEYYPYRDDGLMVWGAIEKWVRSYLEKFYLSPIDIKKDYELQLWAGEISSLSGGRVKGFGEDGNGKLETLDYLVLATTQIIFTASAGHSSVNFPQKDLMIYAPQVPLALYEEAPKANQSYTEKDWIKMLPTLDIASLQLNLGYTLGAIYFTKLGEYPFYWFKDSLKEKPLKNFQKELAEIEKEILSKNKARHPYTFLIPSRLTQSINV
;
A
#
# COMPACT_ATOMS: atom_id res chain seq x y z
N ALA A 1 -2.23 0.51 20.63
CA ALA A 1 -2.12 1.92 21.01
C ALA A 1 -3.47 2.63 20.81
N LEU A 2 -3.79 3.58 21.67
CA LEU A 2 -4.94 4.45 21.54
C LEU A 2 -4.47 5.86 21.22
N PHE A 3 -5.08 6.46 20.20
CA PHE A 3 -4.79 7.84 19.78
C PHE A 3 -6.01 8.73 19.99
N ALA A 4 -5.77 9.99 20.25
CA ALA A 4 -6.79 11.04 20.24
C ALA A 4 -6.36 12.19 19.32
N ILE A 5 -7.34 12.92 18.80
CA ILE A 5 -7.08 14.12 18.01
C ILE A 5 -6.87 15.28 18.99
N ASP A 6 -5.68 15.86 18.97
CA ASP A 6 -5.39 17.13 19.65
C ASP A 6 -6.21 18.23 18.97
N LYS A 7 -7.14 18.83 19.72
CA LYS A 7 -8.06 19.85 19.18
C LYS A 7 -7.35 21.15 18.78
N THR A 8 -6.20 21.42 19.39
CA THR A 8 -5.43 22.65 19.13
C THR A 8 -4.52 22.47 17.91
N GLU A 9 -3.74 21.38 17.88
CA GLU A 9 -2.81 21.10 16.78
C GLU A 9 -3.45 20.29 15.64
N LYS A 10 -4.67 19.76 15.84
CA LYS A 10 -5.44 18.95 14.86
C LYS A 10 -4.68 17.70 14.40
N LYS A 11 -3.83 17.16 15.28
CA LYS A 11 -2.97 16.00 15.04
C LYS A 11 -3.36 14.83 15.93
N LEU A 12 -3.13 13.62 15.42
CA LEU A 12 -3.22 12.40 16.23
C LEU A 12 -2.08 12.37 17.25
N ARG A 13 -2.45 12.14 18.52
CA ARG A 13 -1.52 11.97 19.63
C ARG A 13 -1.74 10.64 20.30
N PRO A 14 -0.70 9.83 20.55
CA PRO A 14 -0.85 8.63 21.36
C PRO A 14 -1.15 9.02 22.81
N ILE A 15 -2.25 8.49 23.36
CA ILE A 15 -2.70 8.79 24.72
C ILE A 15 -2.58 7.59 25.66
N ALA A 16 -2.55 6.37 25.13
CA ALA A 16 -2.36 5.15 25.89
C ALA A 16 -1.74 4.04 25.02
N ILE A 17 -0.83 3.28 25.60
CA ILE A 17 -0.20 2.12 24.97
C ILE A 17 -0.24 0.94 25.93
N GLN A 18 -0.70 -0.22 25.45
CA GLN A 18 -0.59 -1.50 26.10
C GLN A 18 0.23 -2.40 25.18
N CYS A 19 1.37 -2.92 25.63
CA CYS A 19 2.34 -3.59 24.79
C CYS A 19 2.00 -5.06 24.44
N GLY A 20 0.85 -5.56 24.86
CA GLY A 20 0.38 -6.90 24.55
C GLY A 20 -1.10 -7.07 24.87
N GLN A 21 -1.68 -8.24 24.53
CA GLN A 21 -3.13 -8.48 24.63
C GLN A 21 -3.62 -8.76 26.06
N ASP A 22 -2.76 -9.33 26.92
CA ASP A 22 -3.14 -9.66 28.29
C ASP A 22 -2.96 -8.43 29.23
N PRO A 23 -4.04 -7.82 29.73
CA PRO A 23 -3.94 -6.63 30.58
C PRO A 23 -3.32 -6.92 31.96
N LYS A 24 -3.29 -8.17 32.41
CA LYS A 24 -2.60 -8.57 33.65
C LYS A 24 -1.10 -8.57 33.52
N LYS A 25 -0.60 -8.90 32.33
CA LYS A 25 0.83 -8.99 32.01
C LYS A 25 1.37 -7.67 31.48
N TYR A 26 0.58 -6.96 30.68
CA TYR A 26 1.00 -5.73 29.98
C TYR A 26 0.22 -4.52 30.51
N PRO A 27 0.85 -3.67 31.31
CA PRO A 27 0.21 -2.49 31.85
C PRO A 27 -0.02 -1.44 30.78
N ILE A 28 -0.90 -0.49 31.08
CA ILE A 28 -1.15 0.68 30.21
C ILE A 28 -0.14 1.77 30.56
N PHE A 29 0.61 2.22 29.56
CA PHE A 29 1.47 3.39 29.62
C PHE A 29 0.77 4.60 28.99
N THR A 30 1.03 5.78 29.55
CA THR A 30 0.47 7.06 29.08
C THR A 30 1.58 8.11 29.03
N PRO A 31 1.37 9.28 28.42
CA PRO A 31 2.32 10.39 28.47
C PRO A 31 2.68 10.85 29.90
N LYS A 32 1.91 10.44 30.93
CA LYS A 32 2.19 10.70 32.35
C LYS A 32 3.07 9.62 33.00
N SER A 33 3.35 8.53 32.32
CA SER A 33 4.30 7.51 32.80
C SER A 33 5.71 8.07 32.82
N SER A 34 6.66 7.37 33.47
CA SER A 34 8.06 7.80 33.43
C SER A 34 8.56 7.90 31.96
N GLU A 35 9.43 8.85 31.70
CA GLU A 35 9.90 9.19 30.36
C GLU A 35 10.39 7.94 29.60
N TRP A 36 11.24 7.14 30.23
CA TRP A 36 11.83 5.97 29.57
C TRP A 36 10.85 4.83 29.41
N ALA A 37 9.95 4.59 30.37
CA ALA A 37 8.87 3.61 30.19
C ALA A 37 7.94 3.98 29.02
N TRP A 38 7.62 5.26 28.87
CA TRP A 38 6.83 5.74 27.74
C TRP A 38 7.56 5.64 26.41
N LYS A 39 8.88 5.93 26.38
CA LYS A 39 9.72 5.75 25.18
C LYS A 39 9.81 4.28 24.78
N MET A 40 10.02 3.37 25.73
CA MET A 40 10.04 1.93 25.49
C MET A 40 8.69 1.41 24.99
N ALA A 41 7.58 1.83 25.58
CA ALA A 41 6.25 1.46 25.11
C ALA A 41 5.99 1.93 23.67
N LYS A 42 6.43 3.14 23.31
CA LYS A 42 6.36 3.63 21.92
C LYS A 42 7.23 2.79 20.97
N ALA A 43 8.44 2.40 21.39
CA ALA A 43 9.30 1.54 20.58
C ALA A 43 8.63 0.19 20.27
N VAL A 44 7.92 -0.41 21.24
CA VAL A 44 7.17 -1.66 21.03
C VAL A 44 6.08 -1.48 19.97
N ILE A 45 5.31 -0.40 20.05
CA ILE A 45 4.24 -0.15 19.07
C ILE A 45 4.82 0.19 17.69
N ASN A 46 5.89 0.96 17.61
CA ASN A 46 6.53 1.30 16.35
C ASN A 46 7.17 0.07 15.69
N SER A 47 7.72 -0.86 16.47
CA SER A 47 8.20 -2.15 15.96
C SER A 47 7.04 -2.98 15.38
N ALA A 48 5.95 -3.11 16.11
CA ALA A 48 4.77 -3.83 15.63
C ALA A 48 4.15 -3.20 14.37
N ASP A 49 4.09 -1.87 14.31
CA ASP A 49 3.60 -1.12 13.15
C ASP A 49 4.54 -1.29 11.95
N GLY A 50 5.85 -1.22 12.15
CA GLY A 50 6.83 -1.46 11.09
C GLY A 50 6.74 -2.87 10.50
N ASN A 51 6.60 -3.90 11.34
CA ASN A 51 6.40 -5.28 10.88
C ASN A 51 5.08 -5.44 10.13
N HIS A 52 3.97 -4.86 10.64
CA HIS A 52 2.69 -4.85 9.95
C HIS A 52 2.76 -4.08 8.63
N HIS A 53 3.48 -2.97 8.59
CA HIS A 53 3.70 -2.20 7.37
C HIS A 53 4.37 -3.07 6.30
N GLU A 54 5.51 -3.70 6.60
CA GLU A 54 6.26 -4.50 5.65
C GLU A 54 5.51 -5.75 5.18
N LEU A 55 4.97 -6.52 6.11
CA LEU A 55 4.37 -7.82 5.79
C LEU A 55 2.93 -7.70 5.22
N VAL A 56 2.14 -6.78 5.78
CA VAL A 56 0.71 -6.68 5.44
C VAL A 56 0.45 -5.55 4.48
N THR A 57 0.82 -4.31 4.84
CA THR A 57 0.42 -3.13 4.05
C THR A 57 1.20 -3.04 2.76
N HIS A 58 2.50 -3.31 2.78
CA HIS A 58 3.38 -3.28 1.62
C HIS A 58 3.32 -4.62 0.86
N LEU A 59 3.88 -5.71 1.41
CA LEU A 59 3.98 -6.99 0.69
C LEU A 59 2.61 -7.56 0.32
N ALA A 60 1.74 -7.83 1.31
CA ALA A 60 0.50 -8.56 1.05
C ALA A 60 -0.50 -7.75 0.23
N ARG A 61 -0.74 -6.48 0.60
CA ARG A 61 -1.81 -5.65 0.00
C ARG A 61 -1.40 -4.91 -1.27
N THR A 62 -0.15 -5.01 -1.70
CA THR A 62 0.31 -4.47 -2.99
C THR A 62 0.91 -5.56 -3.87
N HIS A 63 2.08 -6.08 -3.56
CA HIS A 63 2.80 -7.08 -4.34
C HIS A 63 2.00 -8.36 -4.57
N LEU A 64 1.64 -9.05 -3.47
CA LEU A 64 0.95 -10.34 -3.54
C LEU A 64 -0.51 -10.20 -3.99
N PHE A 65 -1.15 -9.07 -3.68
CA PHE A 65 -2.50 -8.77 -4.13
C PHE A 65 -2.60 -8.64 -5.66
N LEU A 66 -1.61 -8.03 -6.31
CA LEU A 66 -1.60 -7.86 -7.76
C LEU A 66 -1.14 -9.10 -8.52
N GLU A 67 -0.30 -9.93 -7.95
CA GLU A 67 0.30 -11.06 -8.65
C GLU A 67 -0.71 -11.97 -9.36
N PRO A 68 -1.79 -12.46 -8.73
CA PRO A 68 -2.80 -13.28 -9.41
C PRO A 68 -3.52 -12.54 -10.53
N ILE A 69 -3.73 -11.23 -10.39
CA ILE A 69 -4.36 -10.39 -11.42
C ILE A 69 -3.42 -10.27 -12.64
N VAL A 70 -2.12 -10.08 -12.40
CA VAL A 70 -1.10 -10.07 -13.45
C VAL A 70 -1.11 -11.38 -14.22
N VAL A 71 -1.06 -12.51 -13.50
CA VAL A 71 -1.06 -13.86 -14.10
C VAL A 71 -2.32 -14.09 -14.93
N ALA A 72 -3.50 -13.82 -14.38
CA ALA A 72 -4.76 -13.97 -15.09
C ALA A 72 -4.82 -13.09 -16.35
N THR A 73 -4.27 -11.87 -16.29
CA THR A 73 -4.24 -10.94 -17.42
C THR A 73 -3.43 -11.51 -18.59
N TYR A 74 -2.25 -12.04 -18.33
CA TYR A 74 -1.42 -12.64 -19.40
C TYR A 74 -1.97 -13.96 -19.93
N ARG A 75 -2.79 -14.66 -19.15
CA ARG A 75 -3.36 -15.95 -19.54
C ARG A 75 -4.68 -15.84 -20.29
N GLN A 76 -5.54 -14.89 -19.92
CA GLN A 76 -6.93 -14.84 -20.39
C GLN A 76 -7.21 -13.72 -21.37
N LEU A 77 -6.44 -12.62 -21.35
CA LEU A 77 -6.66 -11.51 -22.26
C LEU A 77 -5.65 -11.53 -23.41
N SER A 78 -6.13 -11.41 -24.65
CA SER A 78 -5.24 -11.23 -25.79
C SER A 78 -4.53 -9.87 -25.72
N ASN A 79 -3.36 -9.78 -26.35
CA ASN A 79 -2.60 -8.51 -26.37
C ASN A 79 -3.28 -7.38 -27.15
N ARG A 80 -4.38 -7.66 -27.84
CA ARG A 80 -5.25 -6.68 -28.52
C ARG A 80 -6.46 -6.27 -27.70
N HIS A 81 -6.72 -7.01 -26.62
CA HIS A 81 -7.87 -6.73 -25.75
C HIS A 81 -7.75 -5.33 -25.12
N PRO A 82 -8.82 -4.51 -25.08
CA PRO A 82 -8.75 -3.16 -24.53
C PRO A 82 -8.23 -3.10 -23.10
N LEU A 83 -8.73 -3.97 -22.23
CA LEU A 83 -8.30 -4.03 -20.83
C LEU A 83 -6.84 -4.44 -20.71
N TYR A 84 -6.36 -5.43 -21.48
CA TYR A 84 -4.94 -5.81 -21.51
C TYR A 84 -4.06 -4.59 -21.79
N ARG A 85 -4.40 -3.85 -22.85
CA ARG A 85 -3.64 -2.66 -23.25
C ARG A 85 -3.66 -1.56 -22.19
N LEU A 86 -4.70 -1.48 -21.39
CA LEU A 86 -4.82 -0.49 -20.33
C LEU A 86 -3.97 -0.84 -19.11
N ILE A 87 -3.99 -2.10 -18.66
CA ILE A 87 -3.42 -2.48 -17.36
C ILE A 87 -2.00 -3.06 -17.42
N VAL A 88 -1.58 -3.68 -18.52
CA VAL A 88 -0.26 -4.34 -18.62
C VAL A 88 0.94 -3.38 -18.36
N PRO A 89 0.93 -2.11 -18.78
CA PRO A 89 2.00 -1.19 -18.41
C PRO A 89 2.20 -1.04 -16.89
N HIS A 90 1.14 -1.28 -16.11
CA HIS A 90 1.19 -1.22 -14.64
C HIS A 90 1.68 -2.52 -13.99
N PHE A 91 2.06 -3.50 -14.79
CA PHE A 91 2.57 -4.81 -14.34
C PHE A 91 4.05 -5.00 -14.66
N GLN A 92 4.68 -4.00 -15.27
CA GLN A 92 6.07 -4.10 -15.69
C GLN A 92 6.98 -4.34 -14.48
N GLY A 93 7.69 -5.46 -14.50
CA GLY A 93 8.64 -5.83 -13.43
C GLY A 93 8.01 -6.52 -12.21
N THR A 94 6.67 -6.47 -12.03
CA THR A 94 6.01 -6.95 -10.80
C THR A 94 6.29 -8.43 -10.50
N ILE A 95 6.14 -9.32 -11.46
CA ILE A 95 6.43 -10.76 -11.24
C ILE A 95 7.90 -10.99 -10.92
N PHE A 96 8.80 -10.25 -11.58
CA PHE A 96 10.24 -10.38 -11.37
C PHE A 96 10.65 -9.92 -9.98
N ILE A 97 10.15 -8.76 -9.52
CA ILE A 97 10.48 -8.26 -8.17
C ILE A 97 9.89 -9.15 -7.08
N ASN A 98 8.66 -9.67 -7.28
CA ASN A 98 8.06 -10.63 -6.34
C ASN A 98 8.89 -11.92 -6.24
N TYR A 99 9.40 -12.41 -7.37
CA TYR A 99 10.31 -13.56 -7.37
C TYR A 99 11.61 -13.26 -6.61
N LEU A 100 12.21 -12.08 -6.84
CA LEU A 100 13.42 -11.67 -6.12
C LEU A 100 13.16 -11.49 -4.62
N ALA A 101 12.04 -10.88 -4.25
CA ALA A 101 11.64 -10.73 -2.85
C ALA A 101 11.53 -12.10 -2.16
N LYS A 102 10.85 -13.06 -2.79
CA LYS A 102 10.76 -14.44 -2.29
C LYS A 102 12.12 -15.10 -2.15
N ALA A 103 12.99 -14.96 -3.15
CA ALA A 103 14.26 -15.68 -3.23
C ALA A 103 15.38 -15.07 -2.36
N LYS A 104 15.34 -13.76 -2.08
CA LYS A 104 16.44 -13.02 -1.46
C LYS A 104 16.04 -12.22 -0.22
N LEU A 105 14.83 -11.75 -0.16
CA LEU A 105 14.37 -10.86 0.92
C LEU A 105 13.64 -11.65 2.01
N ILE A 106 12.69 -12.52 1.61
CA ILE A 106 11.80 -13.30 2.50
C ILE A 106 12.26 -14.77 2.56
N ALA A 107 13.54 -15.01 2.42
CA ALA A 107 14.15 -16.33 2.54
C ALA A 107 14.97 -16.42 3.83
N PRO A 108 15.23 -17.63 4.35
CA PRO A 108 16.20 -17.81 5.45
C PRO A 108 17.54 -17.12 5.12
N GLY A 109 18.03 -16.28 6.04
CA GLY A 109 19.22 -15.44 5.84
C GLY A 109 18.99 -14.21 4.94
N GLY A 110 17.74 -13.92 4.56
CA GLY A 110 17.38 -12.70 3.84
C GLY A 110 17.17 -11.48 4.73
N GLY A 111 16.94 -10.31 4.11
CA GLY A 111 16.79 -9.06 4.87
C GLY A 111 15.67 -9.08 5.89
N VAL A 112 14.53 -9.70 5.56
CA VAL A 112 13.37 -9.84 6.47
C VAL A 112 13.74 -10.69 7.69
N ASP A 113 14.44 -11.81 7.48
CA ASP A 113 14.86 -12.72 8.56
C ASP A 113 15.78 -12.06 9.58
N TYR A 114 16.61 -11.09 9.14
CA TYR A 114 17.51 -10.32 10.02
C TYR A 114 16.87 -9.11 10.68
N LEU A 115 15.85 -8.52 10.04
CA LEU A 115 15.36 -7.20 10.45
C LEU A 115 14.05 -7.25 11.23
N LEU A 116 13.11 -8.16 10.87
CA LEU A 116 11.80 -8.20 11.49
C LEU A 116 11.80 -9.00 12.80
N SER A 117 10.76 -8.78 13.60
CA SER A 117 10.64 -9.39 14.93
C SER A 117 10.23 -10.87 14.88
N GLY A 118 9.63 -11.31 13.77
CA GLY A 118 9.11 -12.66 13.59
C GLY A 118 10.17 -13.64 13.13
N THR A 119 9.82 -14.93 13.11
CA THR A 119 10.57 -15.91 12.33
C THR A 119 10.11 -15.83 10.88
N ILE A 120 10.98 -16.17 9.94
CA ILE A 120 10.64 -16.12 8.51
C ILE A 120 9.38 -16.95 8.17
N ALA A 121 9.13 -18.04 8.88
CA ALA A 121 7.93 -18.85 8.70
C ALA A 121 6.67 -18.14 9.20
N SER A 122 6.73 -17.46 10.36
CA SER A 122 5.61 -16.67 10.88
C SER A 122 5.33 -15.46 10.00
N ASP A 123 6.36 -14.78 9.51
CA ASP A 123 6.25 -13.59 8.66
C ASP A 123 5.63 -13.93 7.31
N ALA A 124 6.07 -15.03 6.69
CA ALA A 124 5.44 -15.56 5.50
C ALA A 124 3.97 -15.96 5.75
N GLY A 125 3.66 -16.56 6.90
CA GLY A 125 2.30 -16.90 7.32
C GLY A 125 1.41 -15.66 7.41
N VAL A 126 1.86 -14.61 8.08
CA VAL A 126 1.14 -13.33 8.21
C VAL A 126 0.86 -12.69 6.85
N ALA A 127 1.84 -12.66 5.95
CA ALA A 127 1.66 -12.10 4.61
C ALA A 127 0.64 -12.90 3.78
N VAL A 128 0.76 -14.23 3.77
CA VAL A 128 -0.16 -15.13 3.05
C VAL A 128 -1.59 -15.03 3.60
N GLU A 129 -1.76 -15.08 4.91
CA GLU A 129 -3.08 -14.96 5.55
C GLU A 129 -3.73 -13.60 5.22
N SER A 130 -2.94 -12.54 5.29
CA SER A 130 -3.41 -11.17 5.01
C SER A 130 -3.88 -10.98 3.56
N VAL A 131 -3.19 -11.56 2.57
CA VAL A 131 -3.62 -11.44 1.18
C VAL A 131 -4.82 -12.34 0.88
N LEU A 132 -4.87 -13.54 1.46
CA LEU A 132 -5.99 -14.46 1.27
C LEU A 132 -7.28 -14.00 1.95
N ASP A 133 -7.20 -13.17 3.00
CA ASP A 133 -8.37 -12.61 3.68
C ASP A 133 -8.81 -11.26 3.12
N LEU A 134 -7.98 -10.63 2.31
CA LEU A 134 -8.32 -9.37 1.67
C LEU A 134 -9.47 -9.56 0.67
N LYS A 135 -10.54 -8.79 0.84
CA LYS A 135 -11.65 -8.74 -0.12
C LYS A 135 -11.42 -7.61 -1.11
N PHE A 136 -11.38 -7.94 -2.39
CA PHE A 136 -11.09 -6.99 -3.47
C PHE A 136 -12.01 -5.76 -3.42
N ASN A 137 -13.33 -5.97 -3.36
CA ASN A 137 -14.30 -4.87 -3.36
C ASN A 137 -14.20 -3.99 -2.11
N ASP A 138 -13.70 -4.52 -1.00
CA ASP A 138 -13.44 -3.78 0.24
C ASP A 138 -12.17 -2.94 0.16
N SER A 139 -11.27 -3.25 -0.76
CA SER A 139 -9.98 -2.59 -0.93
C SER A 139 -10.05 -1.33 -1.79
N PHE A 140 -11.15 -1.06 -2.48
CA PHE A 140 -11.31 0.21 -3.21
C PHE A 140 -10.97 1.38 -2.31
N PHE A 141 -10.08 2.25 -2.76
CA PHE A 141 -9.51 3.28 -1.88
C PHE A 141 -10.57 4.10 -1.14
N PRO A 142 -11.64 4.63 -1.78
CA PRO A 142 -12.70 5.34 -1.07
C PRO A 142 -13.50 4.44 -0.11
N VAL A 143 -13.70 3.15 -0.46
CA VAL A 143 -14.39 2.18 0.41
C VAL A 143 -13.56 1.88 1.65
N SER A 144 -12.27 1.67 1.48
CA SER A 144 -11.32 1.44 2.56
C SER A 144 -11.28 2.62 3.56
N LEU A 145 -11.34 3.86 3.08
CA LEU A 145 -11.42 5.04 3.93
C LEU A 145 -12.70 5.06 4.76
N ARG A 146 -13.87 4.77 4.14
CA ARG A 146 -15.17 4.67 4.85
C ARG A 146 -15.16 3.57 5.89
N LYS A 147 -14.68 2.38 5.56
CA LYS A 147 -14.60 1.25 6.52
C LYS A 147 -13.76 1.56 7.76
N ARG A 148 -12.76 2.40 7.61
CA ARG A 148 -11.91 2.86 8.72
C ARG A 148 -12.45 4.11 9.41
N ASN A 149 -13.59 4.66 8.97
CA ASN A 149 -14.20 5.90 9.46
C ASN A 149 -13.24 7.11 9.41
N VAL A 150 -12.41 7.19 8.36
CA VAL A 150 -11.43 8.28 8.16
C VAL A 150 -11.66 9.08 6.88
N GLU A 151 -12.76 8.83 6.17
CA GLU A 151 -13.12 9.58 4.96
C GLU A 151 -13.52 11.02 5.24
N ASN A 152 -14.08 11.29 6.44
CA ASN A 152 -14.57 12.60 6.81
C ASN A 152 -13.44 13.49 7.34
N SER A 153 -13.12 14.56 6.60
CA SER A 153 -12.11 15.53 7.01
C SER A 153 -12.51 16.35 8.27
N ALA A 154 -13.81 16.46 8.59
CA ALA A 154 -14.24 17.10 9.82
C ALA A 154 -13.89 16.27 11.07
N VAL A 155 -13.74 14.94 10.93
CA VAL A 155 -13.34 14.04 12.02
C VAL A 155 -11.82 13.98 12.13
N LEU A 156 -11.13 13.78 11.02
CA LEU A 156 -9.65 13.76 10.94
C LEU A 156 -9.20 14.79 9.90
N GLU A 157 -8.99 16.02 10.35
CA GLU A 157 -8.67 17.14 9.47
C GLU A 157 -7.34 16.93 8.73
N TYR A 158 -6.29 16.52 9.46
CA TYR A 158 -4.97 16.28 8.87
C TYR A 158 -4.79 14.81 8.53
N TYR A 159 -5.05 14.44 7.27
CA TYR A 159 -4.76 13.10 6.74
C TYR A 159 -4.39 13.17 5.25
N PRO A 160 -3.15 13.58 4.93
CA PRO A 160 -2.71 13.81 3.55
C PRO A 160 -2.86 12.59 2.64
N TYR A 161 -2.63 11.38 3.15
CA TYR A 161 -2.83 10.15 2.40
C TYR A 161 -4.25 10.02 1.84
N ARG A 162 -5.26 10.35 2.66
CA ARG A 162 -6.66 10.40 2.20
C ARG A 162 -6.86 11.48 1.14
N ASP A 163 -6.46 12.71 1.48
CA ASP A 163 -6.81 13.91 0.68
C ASP A 163 -6.12 13.89 -0.67
N ASP A 164 -4.82 13.60 -0.69
CA ASP A 164 -4.04 13.52 -1.92
C ASP A 164 -4.35 12.24 -2.70
N GLY A 165 -4.58 11.13 -2.00
CA GLY A 165 -4.95 9.84 -2.59
C GLY A 165 -6.29 9.86 -3.31
N LEU A 166 -7.30 10.56 -2.78
CA LEU A 166 -8.60 10.72 -3.44
C LEU A 166 -8.50 11.50 -4.75
N MET A 167 -7.62 12.50 -4.83
CA MET A 167 -7.38 13.23 -6.07
C MET A 167 -6.76 12.33 -7.14
N VAL A 168 -5.73 11.56 -6.78
CA VAL A 168 -5.06 10.62 -7.69
C VAL A 168 -6.02 9.51 -8.12
N TRP A 169 -6.78 8.94 -7.18
CA TRP A 169 -7.83 7.96 -7.48
C TRP A 169 -8.83 8.49 -8.50
N GLY A 170 -9.37 9.69 -8.27
CA GLY A 170 -10.34 10.30 -9.18
C GLY A 170 -9.79 10.56 -10.59
N ALA A 171 -8.53 10.96 -10.71
CA ALA A 171 -7.87 11.13 -12.00
C ALA A 171 -7.72 9.79 -12.75
N ILE A 172 -7.30 8.72 -12.05
CA ILE A 172 -7.20 7.37 -12.63
C ILE A 172 -8.59 6.89 -13.07
N GLU A 173 -9.62 7.04 -12.22
CA GLU A 173 -10.98 6.60 -12.53
C GLU A 173 -11.54 7.28 -13.77
N LYS A 174 -11.39 8.60 -13.88
CA LYS A 174 -11.81 9.37 -15.07
C LYS A 174 -11.12 8.90 -16.34
N TRP A 175 -9.81 8.65 -16.26
CA TRP A 175 -9.04 8.16 -17.39
C TRP A 175 -9.48 6.76 -17.82
N VAL A 176 -9.57 5.83 -16.86
CA VAL A 176 -10.04 4.45 -17.09
C VAL A 176 -11.43 4.47 -17.74
N ARG A 177 -12.36 5.23 -17.20
CA ARG A 177 -13.70 5.39 -17.74
C ARG A 177 -13.68 5.91 -19.18
N SER A 178 -13.00 7.02 -19.41
CA SER A 178 -12.93 7.65 -20.74
C SER A 178 -12.26 6.75 -21.79
N TYR A 179 -11.41 5.82 -21.36
CA TYR A 179 -10.80 4.83 -22.23
C TYR A 179 -11.77 3.67 -22.52
N LEU A 180 -12.34 3.06 -21.48
CA LEU A 180 -13.18 1.87 -21.61
C LEU A 180 -14.54 2.15 -22.33
N GLU A 181 -15.12 3.33 -22.13
CA GLU A 181 -16.35 3.78 -22.82
C GLU A 181 -16.23 3.77 -24.36
N LYS A 182 -15.03 3.70 -24.91
CA LYS A 182 -14.81 3.60 -26.35
C LYS A 182 -15.00 2.18 -26.89
N PHE A 183 -14.99 1.19 -26.02
CA PHE A 183 -15.07 -0.22 -26.37
C PHE A 183 -16.33 -0.89 -25.87
N TYR A 184 -16.84 -0.45 -24.73
CA TYR A 184 -18.04 -1.00 -24.08
C TYR A 184 -19.15 0.06 -24.12
N LEU A 185 -19.99 -0.02 -25.13
CA LEU A 185 -21.05 0.97 -25.39
C LEU A 185 -22.36 0.62 -24.66
N SER A 186 -22.46 -0.62 -24.19
CA SER A 186 -23.63 -1.12 -23.48
C SER A 186 -23.24 -2.20 -22.45
N PRO A 187 -24.09 -2.47 -21.43
CA PRO A 187 -23.83 -3.56 -20.47
C PRO A 187 -23.73 -4.94 -21.12
N ILE A 188 -24.37 -5.14 -22.29
CA ILE A 188 -24.30 -6.42 -22.99
C ILE A 188 -22.89 -6.67 -23.57
N ASP A 189 -22.14 -5.63 -23.89
CA ASP A 189 -20.78 -5.76 -24.41
C ASP A 189 -19.85 -6.36 -23.34
N ILE A 190 -20.00 -5.92 -22.09
CA ILE A 190 -19.27 -6.48 -20.93
C ILE A 190 -19.63 -7.97 -20.74
N LYS A 191 -20.95 -8.28 -20.71
CA LYS A 191 -21.44 -9.65 -20.46
C LYS A 191 -21.04 -10.64 -21.55
N LYS A 192 -20.91 -10.19 -22.80
CA LYS A 192 -20.55 -11.02 -23.95
C LYS A 192 -19.04 -11.10 -24.21
N ASP A 193 -18.26 -10.28 -23.56
CA ASP A 193 -16.81 -10.33 -23.68
C ASP A 193 -16.26 -11.56 -22.92
N TYR A 194 -16.06 -12.64 -23.67
CA TYR A 194 -15.67 -13.93 -23.09
C TYR A 194 -14.25 -13.90 -22.48
N GLU A 195 -13.30 -13.14 -23.06
CA GLU A 195 -11.96 -12.99 -22.50
C GLU A 195 -12.03 -12.29 -21.15
N LEU A 196 -12.85 -11.23 -21.05
CA LEU A 196 -13.08 -10.50 -19.81
C LEU A 196 -13.72 -11.37 -18.74
N GLN A 197 -14.72 -12.22 -19.10
CA GLN A 197 -15.36 -13.12 -18.14
C GLN A 197 -14.42 -14.23 -17.68
N LEU A 198 -13.60 -14.81 -18.57
CA LEU A 198 -12.57 -15.79 -18.21
C LEU A 198 -11.50 -15.18 -17.30
N TRP A 199 -11.06 -13.95 -17.59
CA TRP A 199 -10.12 -13.20 -16.76
C TRP A 199 -10.64 -13.02 -15.34
N ALA A 200 -11.86 -12.55 -15.19
CA ALA A 200 -12.49 -12.33 -13.89
C ALA A 200 -12.75 -13.63 -13.13
N GLY A 201 -13.16 -14.68 -13.84
CA GLY A 201 -13.34 -16.01 -13.29
C GLY A 201 -12.02 -16.62 -12.78
N GLU A 202 -10.90 -16.47 -13.51
CA GLU A 202 -9.59 -16.96 -13.06
C GLU A 202 -9.10 -16.20 -11.82
N ILE A 203 -9.28 -14.88 -11.75
CA ILE A 203 -8.89 -14.07 -10.58
C ILE A 203 -9.57 -14.58 -9.32
N SER A 204 -10.87 -14.89 -9.37
CA SER A 204 -11.65 -15.31 -8.19
C SER A 204 -11.60 -16.81 -7.90
N SER A 205 -11.28 -17.62 -8.89
CA SER A 205 -11.31 -19.09 -8.79
C SER A 205 -10.36 -19.63 -7.70
N LEU A 206 -10.81 -20.63 -6.94
CA LEU A 206 -10.00 -21.34 -5.94
C LEU A 206 -8.81 -22.09 -6.54
N SER A 207 -8.91 -22.52 -7.80
CA SER A 207 -7.83 -23.14 -8.56
C SER A 207 -6.99 -22.13 -9.35
N GLY A 208 -7.37 -20.86 -9.33
CA GLY A 208 -6.68 -19.74 -9.99
C GLY A 208 -6.13 -18.73 -8.99
N GLY A 209 -6.56 -17.49 -9.13
CA GLY A 209 -6.04 -16.36 -8.36
C GLY A 209 -6.45 -16.29 -6.89
N ARG A 210 -7.56 -16.92 -6.51
CA ARG A 210 -8.09 -16.97 -5.13
C ARG A 210 -8.39 -15.59 -4.52
N VAL A 211 -8.59 -14.56 -5.35
CA VAL A 211 -8.90 -13.20 -4.90
C VAL A 211 -10.36 -13.16 -4.44
N LYS A 212 -10.56 -13.05 -3.13
CA LYS A 212 -11.90 -12.97 -2.51
C LYS A 212 -12.62 -11.68 -2.91
N GLY A 213 -13.91 -11.78 -3.19
CA GLY A 213 -14.78 -10.62 -3.39
C GLY A 213 -14.49 -9.83 -4.67
N PHE A 214 -13.86 -10.45 -5.68
CA PHE A 214 -13.72 -9.89 -7.02
C PHE A 214 -14.98 -10.15 -7.86
N GLY A 215 -15.39 -9.19 -8.65
CA GLY A 215 -16.65 -9.25 -9.42
C GLY A 215 -17.82 -8.58 -8.70
N GLU A 216 -18.89 -8.26 -9.43
CA GLU A 216 -20.08 -7.63 -8.84
C GLU A 216 -20.80 -8.56 -7.87
N ASP A 217 -20.75 -9.85 -8.14
CA ASP A 217 -21.28 -10.91 -7.27
C ASP A 217 -20.25 -11.36 -6.21
N GLY A 218 -19.02 -10.84 -6.26
CA GLY A 218 -17.90 -11.28 -5.40
C GLY A 218 -17.26 -12.60 -5.81
N ASN A 219 -17.66 -13.20 -6.95
CA ASN A 219 -17.22 -14.50 -7.43
C ASN A 219 -16.72 -14.48 -8.89
N GLY A 220 -16.33 -13.31 -9.39
CA GLY A 220 -15.71 -13.14 -10.71
C GLY A 220 -16.67 -12.83 -11.85
N LYS A 221 -17.92 -12.44 -11.56
CA LYS A 221 -18.85 -12.03 -12.61
C LYS A 221 -18.74 -10.53 -12.87
N LEU A 222 -18.63 -10.13 -14.14
CA LEU A 222 -18.62 -8.75 -14.59
C LEU A 222 -19.88 -8.47 -15.43
N GLU A 223 -20.65 -7.46 -15.01
CA GLU A 223 -21.91 -7.14 -15.65
C GLU A 223 -22.00 -5.69 -16.13
N THR A 224 -21.30 -4.76 -15.47
CA THR A 224 -21.40 -3.33 -15.76
C THR A 224 -20.04 -2.68 -16.03
N LEU A 225 -20.10 -1.63 -16.84
CA LEU A 225 -18.91 -0.78 -17.08
C LEU A 225 -18.47 -0.07 -15.79
N ASP A 226 -19.40 0.33 -14.93
CA ASP A 226 -19.08 1.00 -13.68
C ASP A 226 -18.21 0.13 -12.78
N TYR A 227 -18.56 -1.15 -12.63
CA TYR A 227 -17.72 -2.06 -11.87
C TYR A 227 -16.36 -2.29 -12.53
N LEU A 228 -16.33 -2.50 -13.87
CA LEU A 228 -15.06 -2.67 -14.59
C LEU A 228 -14.14 -1.46 -14.43
N VAL A 229 -14.70 -0.25 -14.44
CA VAL A 229 -13.96 0.99 -14.18
C VAL A 229 -13.39 1.01 -12.77
N LEU A 230 -14.20 0.72 -11.75
CA LEU A 230 -13.75 0.69 -10.36
C LEU A 230 -12.67 -0.37 -10.13
N ALA A 231 -12.86 -1.59 -10.63
CA ALA A 231 -11.91 -2.68 -10.51
C ALA A 231 -10.58 -2.34 -11.18
N THR A 232 -10.63 -1.80 -12.40
CA THR A 232 -9.43 -1.36 -13.14
C THR A 232 -8.74 -0.19 -12.45
N THR A 233 -9.49 0.76 -11.91
CA THR A 233 -8.96 1.87 -11.12
C THR A 233 -8.22 1.37 -9.89
N GLN A 234 -8.79 0.41 -9.15
CA GLN A 234 -8.14 -0.21 -7.99
C GLN A 234 -6.82 -0.89 -8.37
N ILE A 235 -6.80 -1.63 -9.47
CA ILE A 235 -5.59 -2.30 -9.96
C ILE A 235 -4.49 -1.28 -10.26
N ILE A 236 -4.80 -0.24 -11.03
CA ILE A 236 -3.86 0.82 -11.40
C ILE A 236 -3.42 1.62 -10.16
N PHE A 237 -4.36 1.98 -9.29
CA PHE A 237 -4.05 2.70 -8.06
C PHE A 237 -3.12 1.88 -7.16
N THR A 238 -3.38 0.59 -6.98
CA THR A 238 -2.52 -0.29 -6.17
C THR A 238 -1.12 -0.41 -6.77
N ALA A 239 -1.03 -0.61 -8.09
CA ALA A 239 0.25 -0.74 -8.79
C ALA A 239 1.10 0.55 -8.75
N SER A 240 0.47 1.70 -8.60
CA SER A 240 1.11 3.02 -8.66
C SER A 240 1.08 3.76 -7.31
N ALA A 241 0.05 4.55 -7.08
CA ALA A 241 -0.07 5.41 -5.91
C ALA A 241 -0.13 4.62 -4.58
N GLY A 242 -0.85 3.50 -4.57
CA GLY A 242 -0.94 2.60 -3.41
C GLY A 242 0.44 2.10 -3.00
N HIS A 243 1.16 1.47 -3.92
CA HIS A 243 2.53 0.99 -3.67
C HIS A 243 3.49 2.13 -3.34
N SER A 244 3.48 3.22 -4.10
CA SER A 244 4.37 4.36 -3.84
C SER A 244 4.18 4.93 -2.43
N SER A 245 2.95 4.96 -1.92
CA SER A 245 2.63 5.49 -0.59
C SER A 245 3.12 4.62 0.58
N VAL A 246 3.48 3.38 0.33
CA VAL A 246 4.04 2.46 1.33
C VAL A 246 5.51 2.13 1.08
N ASN A 247 5.96 2.11 -0.17
CA ASN A 247 7.34 1.81 -0.51
C ASN A 247 8.30 2.97 -0.19
N PHE A 248 8.00 4.20 -0.66
CA PHE A 248 8.91 5.34 -0.48
C PHE A 248 9.04 5.85 0.96
N PRO A 249 8.01 5.73 1.84
CA PRO A 249 8.18 6.03 3.25
C PRO A 249 9.25 5.21 3.97
N GLN A 250 9.60 4.00 3.49
CA GLN A 250 10.68 3.20 4.08
C GLN A 250 11.97 4.02 4.17
N LYS A 251 12.37 4.65 3.05
CA LYS A 251 13.58 5.49 3.01
C LYS A 251 13.49 6.73 3.91
N ASP A 252 12.33 7.37 3.98
CA ASP A 252 12.22 8.67 4.65
C ASP A 252 11.86 8.53 6.15
N LEU A 253 11.18 7.44 6.54
CA LEU A 253 10.63 7.29 7.89
C LEU A 253 11.15 6.07 8.64
N MET A 254 11.52 4.98 7.95
CA MET A 254 11.81 3.68 8.57
C MET A 254 13.30 3.34 8.65
N ILE A 255 14.17 4.12 8.01
CA ILE A 255 15.62 3.88 8.07
C ILE A 255 16.27 4.26 9.40
N TYR A 256 15.60 5.04 10.24
CA TYR A 256 16.11 5.45 11.55
C TYR A 256 15.62 4.49 12.64
N ALA A 257 16.39 3.45 12.89
CA ALA A 257 16.03 2.36 13.81
C ALA A 257 15.60 2.80 15.22
N PRO A 258 16.16 3.86 15.85
CA PRO A 258 15.65 4.32 17.15
C PRO A 258 14.22 4.83 17.15
N GLN A 259 13.70 5.27 15.99
CA GLN A 259 12.30 5.70 15.85
C GLN A 259 11.38 4.57 15.41
N VAL A 260 11.82 3.76 14.45
CA VAL A 260 11.07 2.61 13.92
C VAL A 260 11.98 1.37 13.98
N PRO A 261 12.23 0.80 15.17
CA PRO A 261 12.96 -0.45 15.28
C PRO A 261 12.11 -1.58 14.68
N LEU A 262 12.64 -2.31 13.72
CA LEU A 262 11.91 -3.44 13.13
C LEU A 262 11.96 -4.70 14.01
N ALA A 263 12.94 -4.79 14.90
CA ALA A 263 13.00 -5.78 15.98
C ALA A 263 13.45 -5.13 17.28
N LEU A 264 13.05 -5.72 18.40
CA LEU A 264 13.43 -5.31 19.74
C LEU A 264 14.08 -6.48 20.48
N TYR A 265 15.10 -6.20 21.27
CA TYR A 265 15.97 -7.19 21.88
C TYR A 265 15.82 -7.32 23.40
N GLU A 266 14.90 -6.53 23.98
CA GLU A 266 14.51 -6.61 25.40
C GLU A 266 12.98 -6.66 25.53
N GLU A 267 12.51 -7.16 26.66
CA GLU A 267 11.06 -7.23 26.95
C GLU A 267 10.40 -5.85 27.00
N ALA A 268 9.11 -5.82 26.72
CA ALA A 268 8.27 -4.63 26.92
C ALA A 268 8.35 -4.16 28.38
N PRO A 269 8.23 -2.83 28.64
CA PRO A 269 8.28 -2.28 29.99
C PRO A 269 7.18 -2.88 30.88
N LYS A 270 7.50 -3.08 32.17
CA LYS A 270 6.61 -3.65 33.19
C LYS A 270 6.08 -2.56 34.14
N ALA A 271 4.97 -2.84 34.81
CA ALA A 271 4.44 -1.95 35.83
C ALA A 271 5.43 -1.82 37.01
N ASN A 272 5.41 -0.65 37.64
CA ASN A 272 6.16 -0.37 38.87
C ASN A 272 7.68 -0.60 38.78
N GLN A 273 8.24 -0.53 37.57
CA GLN A 273 9.66 -0.60 37.32
C GLN A 273 10.17 0.73 36.79
N SER A 274 11.33 1.15 37.30
CA SER A 274 12.02 2.34 36.80
C SER A 274 12.94 1.93 35.64
N TYR A 275 12.95 2.75 34.61
CA TYR A 275 13.78 2.57 33.41
C TYR A 275 14.64 3.79 33.16
N THR A 276 15.77 3.57 32.51
CA THR A 276 16.76 4.57 32.14
C THR A 276 16.98 4.58 30.64
N GLU A 277 17.74 5.57 30.16
CA GLU A 277 18.19 5.61 28.76
C GLU A 277 18.93 4.33 28.35
N LYS A 278 19.75 3.78 29.27
CA LYS A 278 20.50 2.53 28.99
C LYS A 278 19.57 1.33 28.74
N ASP A 279 18.43 1.26 29.44
CA ASP A 279 17.46 0.20 29.25
C ASP A 279 16.77 0.34 27.89
N TRP A 280 16.43 1.58 27.49
CA TRP A 280 15.89 1.84 26.16
C TRP A 280 16.90 1.54 25.05
N ILE A 281 18.18 1.93 25.21
CA ILE A 281 19.24 1.63 24.21
C ILE A 281 19.43 0.12 24.05
N LYS A 282 19.41 -0.67 25.14
CA LYS A 282 19.51 -2.14 25.08
C LYS A 282 18.37 -2.79 24.31
N MET A 283 17.19 -2.17 24.31
CA MET A 283 16.03 -2.65 23.59
C MET A 283 16.18 -2.48 22.07
N LEU A 284 16.96 -1.52 21.61
CA LEU A 284 17.14 -1.21 20.20
C LEU A 284 18.05 -2.21 19.49
N PRO A 285 17.96 -2.34 18.15
CA PRO A 285 18.89 -3.15 17.38
C PRO A 285 20.32 -2.65 17.51
N THR A 286 21.27 -3.57 17.39
CA THR A 286 22.70 -3.27 17.34
C THR A 286 23.04 -2.42 16.12
N LEU A 287 24.22 -1.79 16.11
CA LEU A 287 24.61 -0.85 15.04
C LEU A 287 24.69 -1.53 13.66
N ASP A 288 25.10 -2.78 13.59
CA ASP A 288 25.16 -3.56 12.36
C ASP A 288 23.75 -3.85 11.81
N ILE A 289 22.80 -4.23 12.66
CA ILE A 289 21.40 -4.44 12.28
C ILE A 289 20.73 -3.11 11.89
N ALA A 290 20.99 -2.04 12.64
CA ALA A 290 20.49 -0.70 12.30
C ALA A 290 21.07 -0.20 10.96
N SER A 291 22.33 -0.52 10.66
CA SER A 291 22.98 -0.20 9.39
C SER A 291 22.39 -1.03 8.23
N LEU A 292 22.05 -2.30 8.47
CA LEU A 292 21.36 -3.14 7.49
C LEU A 292 19.96 -2.57 7.18
N GLN A 293 19.20 -2.18 8.20
CA GLN A 293 17.89 -1.54 8.06
C GLN A 293 17.97 -0.26 7.24
N LEU A 294 18.95 0.60 7.55
CA LEU A 294 19.20 1.85 6.80
C LEU A 294 19.51 1.56 5.33
N ASN A 295 20.42 0.64 5.05
CA ASN A 295 20.84 0.32 3.69
C ASN A 295 19.69 -0.29 2.86
N LEU A 296 18.93 -1.22 3.46
CA LEU A 296 17.81 -1.87 2.78
C LEU A 296 16.69 -0.88 2.51
N GLY A 297 16.23 -0.13 3.52
CA GLY A 297 15.16 0.86 3.36
C GLY A 297 15.54 1.99 2.39
N TYR A 298 16.81 2.42 2.39
CA TYR A 298 17.31 3.37 1.41
C TYR A 298 17.24 2.82 -0.01
N THR A 299 17.69 1.57 -0.20
CA THR A 299 17.70 0.92 -1.52
C THR A 299 16.29 0.74 -2.06
N LEU A 300 15.37 0.21 -1.26
CA LEU A 300 13.98 -0.02 -1.66
C LEU A 300 13.24 1.29 -1.96
N GLY A 301 13.50 2.36 -1.21
CA GLY A 301 12.84 3.66 -1.38
C GLY A 301 13.52 4.61 -2.38
N ALA A 302 14.59 4.19 -3.09
CA ALA A 302 15.37 5.08 -3.95
C ALA A 302 15.10 4.91 -5.45
N ILE A 303 14.45 3.84 -5.88
CA ILE A 303 14.34 3.46 -7.29
C ILE A 303 13.03 3.97 -7.90
N TYR A 304 13.17 4.75 -8.98
CA TYR A 304 12.06 5.24 -9.79
C TYR A 304 12.30 4.84 -11.25
N PHE A 305 11.37 4.06 -11.81
CA PHE A 305 11.39 3.73 -13.23
C PHE A 305 10.41 4.62 -14.01
N THR A 306 9.42 4.02 -14.68
CA THR A 306 8.41 4.74 -15.43
C THR A 306 7.41 5.39 -14.48
N LYS A 307 7.05 6.65 -14.72
CA LYS A 307 6.09 7.39 -13.90
C LYS A 307 4.66 7.10 -14.32
N LEU A 308 3.75 7.24 -13.38
CA LEU A 308 2.30 7.13 -13.66
C LEU A 308 1.89 8.13 -14.76
N GLY A 309 1.22 7.62 -15.78
CA GLY A 309 0.81 8.40 -16.95
C GLY A 309 1.84 8.48 -18.09
N GLU A 310 3.03 7.92 -17.90
CA GLU A 310 4.04 7.78 -18.95
C GLU A 310 3.92 6.43 -19.62
N TYR A 311 3.66 6.43 -20.93
CA TYR A 311 3.56 5.20 -21.72
C TYR A 311 4.46 5.33 -22.95
N PRO A 312 4.98 4.20 -23.52
CA PRO A 312 5.67 4.23 -24.79
C PRO A 312 4.79 4.91 -25.85
N PHE A 313 5.37 5.78 -26.66
CA PHE A 313 4.63 6.64 -27.62
C PHE A 313 3.72 5.86 -28.58
N TYR A 314 4.06 4.62 -28.89
CA TYR A 314 3.29 3.72 -29.77
C TYR A 314 2.15 2.99 -29.05
N TRP A 315 2.11 3.00 -27.71
CA TRP A 315 1.20 2.17 -26.93
C TRP A 315 -0.27 2.55 -27.11
N PHE A 316 -0.56 3.85 -27.11
CA PHE A 316 -1.89 4.40 -27.34
C PHE A 316 -1.95 5.28 -28.60
N LYS A 317 -1.24 4.91 -29.65
CA LYS A 317 -1.08 5.70 -30.90
C LYS A 317 -2.37 5.82 -31.75
N ASP A 318 -3.52 5.56 -31.19
CA ASP A 318 -4.81 5.73 -31.84
C ASP A 318 -5.42 7.07 -31.40
N SER A 319 -5.83 7.90 -32.34
CA SER A 319 -6.41 9.23 -32.08
C SER A 319 -7.59 9.20 -31.11
N LEU A 320 -8.34 8.08 -31.08
CA LEU A 320 -9.45 7.88 -30.14
C LEU A 320 -8.97 7.66 -28.69
N LYS A 321 -7.74 7.20 -28.49
CA LYS A 321 -7.17 6.88 -27.18
C LYS A 321 -6.23 7.99 -26.67
N GLU A 322 -5.66 8.79 -27.56
CA GLU A 322 -4.68 9.85 -27.23
C GLU A 322 -5.29 10.96 -26.38
N LYS A 323 -6.51 11.41 -26.68
CA LYS A 323 -7.16 12.50 -25.93
C LYS A 323 -7.44 12.17 -24.47
N PRO A 324 -7.99 10.99 -24.10
CA PRO A 324 -8.13 10.60 -22.70
C PRO A 324 -6.79 10.56 -21.96
N LEU A 325 -5.73 10.03 -22.57
CA LEU A 325 -4.40 10.00 -21.96
C LEU A 325 -3.84 11.40 -21.71
N LYS A 326 -3.94 12.31 -22.70
CA LYS A 326 -3.49 13.69 -22.54
C LYS A 326 -4.24 14.43 -21.43
N ASN A 327 -5.55 14.18 -21.32
CA ASN A 327 -6.36 14.75 -20.23
C ASN A 327 -5.90 14.21 -18.87
N PHE A 328 -5.63 12.92 -18.76
CA PHE A 328 -5.10 12.31 -17.55
C PHE A 328 -3.75 12.91 -17.14
N GLN A 329 -2.82 13.02 -18.07
CA GLN A 329 -1.51 13.64 -17.84
C GLN A 329 -1.63 15.10 -17.37
N LYS A 330 -2.56 15.86 -17.95
CA LYS A 330 -2.85 17.23 -17.54
C LYS A 330 -3.42 17.27 -16.13
N GLU A 331 -4.38 16.41 -15.81
CA GLU A 331 -4.99 16.33 -14.48
C GLU A 331 -3.95 15.95 -13.42
N LEU A 332 -3.06 14.99 -13.69
CA LEU A 332 -1.93 14.68 -12.81
C LEU A 332 -1.03 15.88 -12.54
N ALA A 333 -0.72 16.69 -13.56
CA ALA A 333 0.08 17.89 -13.39
C ALA A 333 -0.63 18.98 -12.56
N GLU A 334 -1.95 19.08 -12.65
CA GLU A 334 -2.76 19.99 -11.83
C GLU A 334 -2.82 19.50 -10.35
N ILE A 335 -3.01 18.21 -10.13
CA ILE A 335 -2.96 17.58 -8.79
C ILE A 335 -1.60 17.80 -8.13
N GLU A 336 -0.51 17.66 -8.89
CA GLU A 336 0.84 17.94 -8.36
C GLU A 336 0.97 19.36 -7.85
N LYS A 337 0.52 20.35 -8.61
CA LYS A 337 0.53 21.77 -8.18
C LYS A 337 -0.27 21.98 -6.91
N GLU A 338 -1.42 21.32 -6.80
CA GLU A 338 -2.27 21.39 -5.60
C GLU A 338 -1.59 20.78 -4.38
N ILE A 339 -1.01 19.58 -4.51
CA ILE A 339 -0.28 18.91 -3.42
C ILE A 339 0.92 19.76 -2.97
N LEU A 340 1.71 20.27 -3.91
CA LEU A 340 2.86 21.14 -3.62
C LEU A 340 2.43 22.43 -2.91
N SER A 341 1.28 23.00 -3.27
CA SER A 341 0.71 24.17 -2.59
C SER A 341 0.27 23.82 -1.16
N LYS A 342 -0.45 22.72 -0.96
CA LYS A 342 -0.84 22.23 0.37
C LYS A 342 0.36 21.95 1.27
N ASN A 343 1.43 21.40 0.72
CA ASN A 343 2.66 21.08 1.45
C ASN A 343 3.44 22.31 1.95
N LYS A 344 3.12 23.52 1.49
CA LYS A 344 3.64 24.78 2.07
C LYS A 344 2.96 25.14 3.40
N ALA A 345 1.74 24.69 3.61
CA ALA A 345 0.93 25.02 4.77
C ALA A 345 0.75 23.86 5.78
N ARG A 346 1.27 22.69 5.47
CA ARG A 346 1.19 21.49 6.31
C ARG A 346 2.57 20.83 6.43
N HIS A 347 2.73 19.86 7.34
CA HIS A 347 3.89 18.97 7.30
C HIS A 347 3.92 18.30 5.90
N PRO A 348 5.00 18.44 5.13
CA PRO A 348 5.04 17.96 3.75
C PRO A 348 4.77 16.46 3.65
N TYR A 349 3.80 16.09 2.80
CA TYR A 349 3.54 14.71 2.40
C TYR A 349 3.89 14.56 0.92
N THR A 350 4.94 13.80 0.63
CA THR A 350 5.57 13.78 -0.70
C THR A 350 5.34 12.48 -1.46
N PHE A 351 4.73 11.48 -0.84
CA PHE A 351 4.60 10.12 -1.36
C PHE A 351 3.49 9.95 -2.41
N LEU A 352 2.63 10.95 -2.57
CA LEU A 352 1.57 10.97 -3.59
C LEU A 352 1.71 12.14 -4.58
N ILE A 353 2.88 12.76 -4.68
CA ILE A 353 3.19 13.74 -5.73
C ILE A 353 3.24 13.01 -7.07
N PRO A 354 2.38 13.36 -8.06
CA PRO A 354 2.26 12.61 -9.32
C PRO A 354 3.56 12.35 -10.07
N SER A 355 4.49 13.31 -10.12
CA SER A 355 5.80 13.12 -10.76
C SER A 355 6.72 12.14 -10.03
N ARG A 356 6.34 11.67 -8.83
CA ARG A 356 7.06 10.68 -8.03
C ARG A 356 6.36 9.33 -7.96
N LEU A 357 5.15 9.20 -8.52
CA LEU A 357 4.45 7.93 -8.55
C LEU A 357 5.02 7.02 -9.63
N THR A 358 5.41 5.81 -9.26
CA THR A 358 5.78 4.78 -10.22
C THR A 358 4.53 4.22 -10.89
N GLN A 359 4.65 3.79 -12.15
CA GLN A 359 3.54 3.22 -12.91
C GLN A 359 3.23 1.77 -12.53
N SER A 360 4.24 1.04 -12.04
CA SER A 360 4.15 -0.37 -11.68
C SER A 360 4.99 -0.66 -10.43
N ILE A 361 4.72 -1.82 -9.82
CA ILE A 361 5.53 -2.37 -8.74
C ILE A 361 6.75 -3.05 -9.37
N ASN A 362 7.93 -2.48 -9.16
CA ASN A 362 9.17 -2.97 -9.75
C ASN A 362 10.39 -2.83 -8.82
N VAL A 363 10.14 -2.53 -7.56
CA VAL A 363 11.11 -2.45 -6.47
C VAL A 363 10.50 -2.97 -5.18
#